data_7b863081ee45198daf4ee9b2b9b25de5
#
_entry.id   7b863081ee45198daf4ee9b2b9b25de5
#
_cell.length_a   1.000
_cell.length_b   1.000
_cell.length_c   1.000
_cell.angle_alpha   90.00
_cell.angle_beta   90.00
_cell.angle_gamma   90.00
#
_symmetry.space_group_name_H-M   'P 1'
#
loop_
_entity.id
_entity.type
_entity.pdbx_description
1 polymer ?
#
loop_
_entity_poly.entity_id
_entity_poly.type
_entity_poly.pdbx_seq_one_letter_code
_entity_poly.pdbx_strand_id
1 'polypeptide(L)'
;MMMFQLDVDIVMELQNLLPSYYDLIVPSVVIDELATLKKKSKGKNKLAASIAYTIANKEPFNIVNIKKTDHVDNLLLKFCNDTDVLCTNDKILRKRARKRNITVVYLRQHRYLEVDGYIKTNTY
;
A
#
# COMPACT_ATOMS: atom_id res chain seq x y z
N MET A 1 -2.97 -1.05 -4.43
CA MET A 1 -2.70 0.35 -4.84
C MET A 1 -3.94 1.10 -5.30
N MET A 2 -5.13 0.56 -5.06
CA MET A 2 -6.39 1.23 -5.44
C MET A 2 -6.66 2.51 -4.65
N MET A 3 -5.99 2.72 -3.54
CA MET A 3 -6.13 3.93 -2.72
C MET A 3 -5.89 5.23 -3.48
N PHE A 4 -4.96 5.21 -4.42
CA PHE A 4 -4.59 6.42 -5.17
C PHE A 4 -5.60 6.79 -6.25
N GLN A 5 -6.62 5.97 -6.46
CA GLN A 5 -7.69 6.27 -7.43
C GLN A 5 -8.70 7.31 -6.91
N LEU A 6 -8.64 7.60 -5.61
CA LEU A 6 -9.63 8.43 -4.95
C LEU A 6 -9.02 9.75 -4.50
N ASP A 7 -9.86 10.77 -4.37
CA ASP A 7 -9.45 12.10 -3.94
C ASP A 7 -9.26 12.13 -2.41
N VAL A 8 -8.27 11.39 -1.94
CA VAL A 8 -7.92 11.27 -0.52
C VAL A 8 -6.43 11.52 -0.37
N ASP A 9 -6.06 12.39 0.55
CA ASP A 9 -4.66 12.59 0.90
C ASP A 9 -4.19 11.44 1.80
N ILE A 10 -3.66 10.41 1.16
CA ILE A 10 -3.21 9.18 1.83
C ILE A 10 -2.12 9.48 2.86
N VAL A 11 -1.18 10.35 2.54
CA VAL A 11 -0.08 10.68 3.44
C VAL A 11 -0.60 11.34 4.71
N MET A 12 -1.51 12.30 4.58
CA MET A 12 -2.12 12.99 5.72
C MET A 12 -2.95 12.02 6.57
N GLU A 13 -3.75 11.17 5.92
CA GLU A 13 -4.56 10.18 6.63
C GLU A 13 -3.68 9.19 7.40
N LEU A 14 -2.57 8.76 6.83
CA LEU A 14 -1.64 7.89 7.50
C LEU A 14 -0.97 8.58 8.69
N GLN A 15 -0.62 9.86 8.57
CA GLN A 15 -0.08 10.63 9.69
C GLN A 15 -1.03 10.70 10.87
N ASN A 16 -2.34 10.81 10.59
CA ASN A 16 -3.37 10.86 11.63
C ASN A 16 -3.62 9.50 12.28
N LEU A 17 -3.41 8.42 11.55
CA LEU A 17 -3.76 7.07 11.98
C LEU A 17 -2.61 6.33 12.65
N LEU A 18 -1.38 6.55 12.19
CA LEU A 18 -0.21 5.81 12.64
C LEU A 18 0.53 6.53 13.77
N PRO A 19 1.23 5.78 14.65
CA PRO A 19 2.06 6.39 15.68
C PRO A 19 3.27 7.12 15.08
N SER A 20 4.02 7.83 15.92
CA SER A 20 5.00 8.86 15.54
C SER A 20 6.11 8.42 14.61
N TYR A 21 6.49 7.14 14.61
CA TYR A 21 7.60 6.64 13.80
C TYR A 21 7.15 5.55 12.86
N TYR A 22 7.18 5.84 11.57
CA TYR A 22 6.93 4.85 10.53
C TYR A 22 7.63 5.29 9.24
N ASP A 23 7.98 4.30 8.42
CA ASP A 23 8.50 4.53 7.08
C ASP A 23 7.44 4.13 6.05
N LEU A 24 7.26 4.96 5.05
CA LEU A 24 6.39 4.65 3.93
C LEU A 24 7.23 3.95 2.85
N ILE A 25 6.95 2.68 2.65
CA ILE A 25 7.73 1.82 1.75
C ILE A 25 6.85 1.35 0.60
N VAL A 26 7.39 1.45 -0.61
CA VAL A 26 6.75 0.87 -1.80
C VAL A 26 7.74 -0.13 -2.39
N PRO A 27 7.41 -1.42 -2.42
CA PRO A 27 8.26 -2.40 -3.10
C PRO A 27 8.35 -2.13 -4.59
N SER A 28 9.53 -2.37 -5.17
CA SER A 28 9.75 -2.14 -6.60
C SER A 28 8.78 -2.89 -7.51
N VAL A 29 8.35 -4.09 -7.09
CA VAL A 29 7.36 -4.88 -7.84
C VAL A 29 6.01 -4.17 -7.97
N VAL A 30 5.62 -3.36 -6.97
CA VAL A 30 4.40 -2.55 -7.02
C VAL A 30 4.57 -1.40 -8.02
N ILE A 31 5.72 -0.75 -8.02
CA ILE A 31 6.04 0.30 -9.00
C ILE A 31 5.97 -0.25 -10.42
N ASP A 32 6.52 -1.43 -10.65
CA ASP A 32 6.51 -2.09 -11.96
C ASP A 32 5.08 -2.42 -12.40
N GLU A 33 4.24 -2.88 -11.47
CA GLU A 33 2.83 -3.16 -11.74
C GLU A 33 2.08 -1.88 -12.12
N LEU A 34 2.31 -0.78 -11.40
CA LEU A 34 1.71 0.51 -11.72
C LEU A 34 2.15 1.02 -13.09
N ALA A 35 3.42 0.86 -13.44
CA ALA A 35 3.92 1.23 -14.75
C ALA A 35 3.24 0.42 -15.87
N THR A 36 3.02 -0.87 -15.64
CA THR A 36 2.32 -1.75 -16.57
C THR A 36 0.86 -1.34 -16.73
N LEU A 37 0.17 -1.07 -15.63
CA LEU A 37 -1.22 -0.62 -15.65
C LEU A 37 -1.37 0.72 -16.36
N LYS A 38 -0.42 1.63 -16.16
CA LYS A 38 -0.39 2.93 -16.85
C LYS A 38 -0.33 2.76 -18.36
N LYS A 39 0.41 1.76 -18.86
CA LYS A 39 0.53 1.49 -20.29
C LYS A 39 -0.67 0.76 -20.88
N LYS A 40 -1.25 -0.19 -20.14
CA LYS A 40 -2.29 -1.08 -20.64
C LYS A 40 -3.71 -0.59 -20.42
N SER A 41 -3.93 0.26 -19.41
CA SER A 41 -5.26 0.74 -19.04
C SER A 41 -5.68 1.93 -19.89
N LYS A 42 -6.99 2.21 -19.91
CA LYS A 42 -7.59 3.33 -20.64
C LYS A 42 -8.52 4.12 -19.72
N GLY A 43 -8.77 5.38 -20.06
CA GLY A 43 -9.72 6.23 -19.33
C GLY A 43 -9.33 6.48 -17.88
N LYS A 44 -10.29 6.35 -16.98
CA LYS A 44 -10.10 6.59 -15.55
C LYS A 44 -9.05 5.69 -14.92
N ASN A 45 -8.99 4.44 -15.35
CA ASN A 45 -8.01 3.48 -14.82
C ASN A 45 -6.58 3.87 -15.19
N LYS A 46 -6.37 4.35 -16.42
CA LYS A 46 -5.06 4.85 -16.84
C LYS A 46 -4.65 6.08 -16.03
N LEU A 47 -5.58 7.01 -15.83
CA LEU A 47 -5.32 8.21 -15.03
C LEU A 47 -4.97 7.84 -13.59
N ALA A 48 -5.73 6.95 -12.98
CA ALA A 48 -5.49 6.49 -11.61
C ALA A 48 -4.12 5.82 -11.48
N ALA A 49 -3.76 4.94 -12.40
CA ALA A 49 -2.45 4.28 -12.39
C ALA A 49 -1.32 5.29 -12.58
N SER A 50 -1.50 6.29 -13.43
CA SER A 50 -0.51 7.35 -13.66
C SER A 50 -0.28 8.19 -12.41
N ILE A 51 -1.35 8.57 -11.73
CA ILE A 51 -1.30 9.32 -10.47
C ILE A 51 -0.61 8.51 -9.39
N ALA A 52 -1.00 7.25 -9.22
CA ALA A 52 -0.41 6.35 -8.23
C ALA A 52 1.09 6.16 -8.49
N TYR A 53 1.48 5.94 -9.74
CA TYR A 53 2.89 5.82 -10.13
C TYR A 53 3.68 7.07 -9.76
N THR A 54 3.15 8.24 -10.07
CA THR A 54 3.81 9.51 -9.76
C THR A 54 3.97 9.72 -8.26
N ILE A 55 2.93 9.46 -7.48
CA ILE A 55 2.95 9.62 -6.02
C ILE A 55 3.94 8.64 -5.39
N ALA A 56 3.92 7.38 -5.82
CA ALA A 56 4.76 6.34 -5.24
C ALA A 56 6.26 6.58 -5.49
N ASN A 57 6.61 7.33 -6.52
CA ASN A 57 8.01 7.67 -6.84
C ASN A 57 8.50 8.95 -6.16
N LYS A 58 7.66 9.60 -5.36
CA LYS A 58 8.01 10.85 -4.67
C LYS A 58 8.15 10.64 -3.17
N GLU A 59 8.90 11.53 -2.52
CA GLU A 59 8.90 11.60 -1.08
C GLU A 59 7.47 11.83 -0.55
N PRO A 60 7.09 11.25 0.59
CA PRO A 60 7.94 10.54 1.55
C PRO A 60 8.05 9.02 1.32
N PHE A 61 7.68 8.52 0.16
CA PHE A 61 7.74 7.09 -0.14
C PHE A 61 9.16 6.66 -0.49
N ASN A 62 9.59 5.56 0.11
CA ASN A 62 10.89 4.93 -0.15
C ASN A 62 10.67 3.65 -0.94
N ILE A 63 11.36 3.51 -2.06
CA ILE A 63 11.26 2.31 -2.89
C ILE A 63 12.29 1.30 -2.42
N VAL A 64 11.82 0.09 -2.10
CA VAL A 64 12.67 -1.05 -1.75
C VAL A 64 12.70 -2.03 -2.90
N ASN A 65 13.89 -2.37 -3.35
CA ASN A 65 14.06 -3.31 -4.45
C ASN A 65 13.76 -4.73 -4.00
N ILE A 66 12.80 -5.36 -4.68
CA ILE A 66 12.43 -6.76 -4.46
C ILE A 66 12.48 -7.45 -5.82
N LYS A 67 13.19 -8.57 -5.87
CA LYS A 67 13.25 -9.38 -7.08
C LYS A 67 11.90 -10.03 -7.34
N LYS A 68 11.38 -9.90 -8.56
CA LYS A 68 10.09 -10.49 -8.92
C LYS A 68 10.26 -11.98 -9.20
N THR A 69 10.07 -12.78 -8.16
CA THR A 69 10.17 -14.26 -8.20
C THR A 69 8.80 -14.93 -8.10
N ASP A 70 7.73 -14.16 -7.91
CA ASP A 70 6.37 -14.67 -7.69
C ASP A 70 5.37 -13.56 -8.03
N HIS A 71 4.08 -13.84 -7.86
CA HIS A 71 3.03 -12.82 -7.96
C HIS A 71 3.22 -11.74 -6.91
N VAL A 72 2.83 -10.51 -7.25
CA VAL A 72 3.02 -9.34 -6.38
C VAL A 72 2.40 -9.56 -4.99
N ASP A 73 1.19 -10.07 -4.92
CA ASP A 73 0.50 -10.31 -3.64
C ASP A 73 1.29 -11.26 -2.74
N ASN A 74 1.84 -12.33 -3.32
CA ASN A 74 2.66 -13.29 -2.56
C ASN A 74 3.94 -12.64 -2.04
N LEU A 75 4.56 -11.79 -2.86
CA LEU A 75 5.77 -11.08 -2.47
C LEU A 75 5.50 -10.07 -1.35
N LEU A 76 4.38 -9.36 -1.42
CA LEU A 76 3.98 -8.42 -0.38
C LEU A 76 3.76 -9.13 0.96
N LEU A 77 3.10 -10.29 0.94
CA LEU A 77 2.86 -11.06 2.16
C LEU A 77 4.16 -11.60 2.76
N LYS A 78 5.13 -11.99 1.93
CA LYS A 78 6.44 -12.44 2.40
C LYS A 78 7.28 -11.30 2.94
N PHE A 79 7.15 -10.11 2.36
CA PHE A 79 7.92 -8.94 2.76
C PHE A 79 7.52 -8.42 4.14
N CYS A 80 6.24 -8.48 4.48
CA CYS A 80 5.73 -7.94 5.74
C CYS A 80 6.17 -8.76 6.94
N ASN A 81 6.79 -8.08 7.91
CA ASN A 81 7.14 -8.61 9.21
C ASN A 81 6.06 -8.27 10.24
N ASP A 82 6.24 -8.70 11.50
CA ASP A 82 5.31 -8.46 12.60
C ASP A 82 5.01 -6.98 12.84
N THR A 83 5.98 -6.11 12.57
CA THR A 83 5.84 -4.67 12.81
C THR A 83 5.40 -3.90 11.58
N ASP A 84 5.34 -4.56 10.42
CA ASP A 84 4.91 -3.92 9.18
C ASP A 84 3.40 -3.87 9.08
N VAL A 85 2.91 -2.83 8.41
CA VAL A 85 1.50 -2.63 8.13
C VAL A 85 1.32 -2.59 6.62
N LEU A 86 0.42 -3.43 6.12
CA LEU A 86 0.11 -3.48 4.69
C LEU A 86 -1.03 -2.52 4.38
N CYS A 87 -0.81 -1.62 3.43
CA CYS A 87 -1.85 -0.69 2.96
C CYS A 87 -2.41 -1.20 1.64
N THR A 88 -3.66 -1.63 1.63
CA THR A 88 -4.30 -2.15 0.42
C THR A 88 -5.82 -2.05 0.51
N ASN A 89 -6.47 -1.91 -0.65
CA ASN A 89 -7.92 -2.00 -0.79
C ASN A 89 -8.38 -3.35 -1.35
N ASP A 90 -7.45 -4.22 -1.70
CA ASP A 90 -7.78 -5.55 -2.20
C ASP A 90 -8.30 -6.41 -1.05
N LYS A 91 -9.56 -6.81 -1.13
CA LYS A 91 -10.22 -7.60 -0.08
C LYS A 91 -9.60 -8.99 0.07
N ILE A 92 -9.18 -9.60 -1.02
CA ILE A 92 -8.56 -10.93 -1.01
C ILE A 92 -7.19 -10.85 -0.34
N LEU A 93 -6.37 -9.89 -0.73
CA LEU A 93 -5.06 -9.66 -0.14
C LEU A 93 -5.18 -9.33 1.35
N ARG A 94 -6.14 -8.49 1.73
CA ARG A 94 -6.41 -8.14 3.13
C ARG A 94 -6.73 -9.38 3.95
N LYS A 95 -7.61 -10.26 3.46
CA LYS A 95 -7.96 -11.51 4.16
C LYS A 95 -6.74 -12.43 4.32
N ARG A 96 -5.94 -12.56 3.28
CA ARG A 96 -4.71 -13.36 3.32
C ARG A 96 -3.72 -12.81 4.35
N ALA A 97 -3.54 -11.49 4.36
CA ALA A 97 -2.66 -10.81 5.30
C ALA A 97 -3.12 -11.02 6.75
N ARG A 98 -4.42 -10.86 7.01
CA ARG A 98 -4.98 -11.06 8.35
C ARG A 98 -4.81 -12.49 8.85
N LYS A 99 -4.89 -13.47 7.99
CA LYS A 99 -4.61 -14.87 8.36
C LYS A 99 -3.17 -15.11 8.82
N ARG A 100 -2.26 -14.24 8.37
CA ARG A 100 -0.84 -14.28 8.78
C ARG A 100 -0.53 -13.30 9.90
N ASN A 101 -1.56 -12.73 10.54
CA ASN A 101 -1.42 -11.71 11.58
C ASN A 101 -0.74 -10.42 11.13
N ILE A 102 -0.81 -10.11 9.84
CA ILE A 102 -0.34 -8.84 9.29
C ILE A 102 -1.46 -7.82 9.42
N THR A 103 -1.17 -6.70 10.06
CA THR A 103 -2.12 -5.58 10.17
C THR A 103 -2.30 -4.90 8.82
N VAL A 104 -3.54 -4.58 8.47
CA VAL A 104 -3.87 -3.95 7.20
C VAL A 104 -4.56 -2.61 7.44
N VAL A 105 -4.13 -1.61 6.68
CA VAL A 105 -4.81 -0.32 6.57
C VAL A 105 -5.49 -0.28 5.22
N TYR A 106 -6.76 0.06 5.19
CA TYR A 106 -7.55 0.12 3.97
C TYR A 106 -8.46 1.34 3.96
N LEU A 107 -8.90 1.72 2.76
CA LEU A 107 -9.80 2.85 2.57
C LEU A 107 -11.25 2.38 2.73
N ARG A 108 -11.93 2.88 3.76
CA ARG A 108 -13.34 2.54 4.03
C ARG A 108 -14.26 3.58 3.45
N GLN A 109 -15.31 3.14 2.78
CA GLN A 109 -16.35 4.00 2.17
C GLN A 109 -15.77 5.09 1.25
N HIS A 110 -14.60 4.85 0.68
CA HIS A 110 -13.89 5.79 -0.20
C HIS A 110 -13.59 7.14 0.46
N ARG A 111 -13.56 7.23 1.79
CA ARG A 111 -13.43 8.49 2.52
C ARG A 111 -12.29 8.54 3.52
N TYR A 112 -12.05 7.47 4.26
CA TYR A 112 -11.08 7.46 5.34
C TYR A 112 -10.38 6.12 5.46
N LEU A 113 -9.21 6.15 6.09
CA LEU A 113 -8.44 4.94 6.34
C LEU A 113 -8.89 4.28 7.64
N GLU A 114 -8.94 2.96 7.63
CA GLU A 114 -9.26 2.15 8.80
C GLU A 114 -8.24 1.04 8.97
N VAL A 115 -8.02 0.64 10.23
CA VAL A 115 -7.05 -0.41 10.58
C VAL A 115 -7.79 -1.70 10.83
N ASP A 116 -7.34 -2.78 10.18
CA ASP A 116 -7.76 -4.15 10.45
C ASP A 116 -6.57 -4.86 11.13
N GLY A 117 -6.67 -5.06 12.42
CA GLY A 117 -5.61 -5.61 13.24
C GLY A 117 -5.09 -4.60 14.26
N TYR A 118 -3.84 -4.76 14.66
CA TYR A 118 -3.20 -3.92 15.66
C TYR A 118 -1.92 -3.32 15.12
N ILE A 119 -1.74 -2.03 15.36
CA ILE A 119 -0.48 -1.37 15.04
C ILE A 119 0.44 -1.54 16.25
N LYS A 120 1.56 -2.24 16.04
CA LYS A 120 2.57 -2.44 17.06
C LYS A 120 3.46 -1.21 17.10
N THR A 121 3.55 -0.60 18.28
CA THR A 121 4.46 0.52 18.52
C THR A 121 5.69 0.02 19.25
N ASN A 122 6.86 0.52 18.85
CA ASN A 122 8.07 0.32 19.63
C ASN A 122 7.99 1.24 20.84
N THR A 123 7.56 0.69 21.97
CA THR A 123 7.57 1.41 23.24
C THR A 123 8.84 1.05 23.99
N TYR A 124 9.57 2.04 24.37
CA TYR A 124 10.76 1.90 25.17
C TYR A 124 10.59 2.57 26.50
#